data_1432d2bb90c617512e5fcfb16d61752f
#
_entry.id   1432d2bb90c617512e5fcfb16d61752f
#
_cell.length_a   1.000
_cell.length_b   1.000
_cell.length_c   1.000
_cell.angle_alpha   90.00
_cell.angle_beta   90.00
_cell.angle_gamma   90.00
#
_symmetry.space_group_name_H-M   'P 1'
#
loop_
_entity.id
_entity.type
_entity.pdbx_description
1 polymer ?
#
loop_
_entity_poly.entity_id
_entity_poly.type
_entity_poly.pdbx_seq_one_letter_code
_entity_poly.pdbx_strand_id
1 'polypeptide(L)'
;MKKIIIAALLICSVVAFSGFAFASEHATKDECITMCKKAAAMVAEKGLDATLKAVADKTGPFVWKDTYVFALDPVTGGTLAHPMKPGLVGKDLMGLKDINGVMIFVEFLNIAKSDSGEGWVSYMWPKPGEKKPSKKASYIHYTKGQKASFGAGVYE
;
A
#
# COMPACT_ATOMS: atom_id res chain seq x y z
N MET A 1 -2.68 -19.34 -77.30
CA MET A 1 -3.49 -19.73 -76.12
C MET A 1 -2.68 -19.47 -74.88
N LYS A 2 -2.90 -18.32 -74.20
CA LYS A 2 -2.16 -17.89 -73.00
C LYS A 2 -2.98 -18.23 -71.75
N LYS A 3 -2.43 -19.10 -70.91
CA LYS A 3 -3.07 -19.46 -69.64
C LYS A 3 -2.67 -18.42 -68.60
N ILE A 4 -3.66 -17.66 -68.10
CA ILE A 4 -3.47 -16.70 -67.02
C ILE A 4 -3.66 -17.47 -65.71
N ILE A 5 -2.63 -17.59 -64.87
CA ILE A 5 -2.67 -18.14 -63.54
C ILE A 5 -2.91 -16.96 -62.57
N ILE A 6 -4.11 -16.94 -61.97
CA ILE A 6 -4.46 -15.97 -60.92
C ILE A 6 -4.03 -16.60 -59.61
N ALA A 7 -2.98 -16.02 -59.02
CA ALA A 7 -2.54 -16.33 -57.65
C ALA A 7 -3.39 -15.52 -56.66
N ALA A 8 -4.28 -16.19 -55.93
CA ALA A 8 -5.05 -15.57 -54.85
C ALA A 8 -4.15 -15.43 -53.60
N LEU A 9 -3.77 -14.20 -53.29
CA LEU A 9 -3.07 -13.88 -52.03
C LEU A 9 -4.08 -13.86 -50.86
N LEU A 10 -4.05 -14.88 -50.03
CA LEU A 10 -4.84 -14.93 -48.79
C LEU A 10 -4.11 -14.06 -47.74
N ILE A 11 -4.57 -12.82 -47.54
CA ILE A 11 -4.08 -11.94 -46.45
C ILE A 11 -4.80 -12.39 -45.17
N CYS A 12 -4.07 -13.15 -44.34
CA CYS A 12 -4.51 -13.52 -43.01
C CYS A 12 -4.28 -12.33 -42.07
N SER A 13 -5.30 -11.49 -41.87
CA SER A 13 -5.24 -10.37 -40.89
C SER A 13 -5.32 -10.95 -39.48
N VAL A 14 -4.16 -11.05 -38.81
CA VAL A 14 -4.06 -11.30 -37.39
C VAL A 14 -4.55 -10.05 -36.66
N VAL A 15 -5.80 -10.04 -36.22
CA VAL A 15 -6.33 -9.05 -35.29
C VAL A 15 -5.70 -9.34 -33.94
N ALA A 16 -4.63 -8.60 -33.58
CA ALA A 16 -4.09 -8.58 -32.25
C ALA A 16 -5.13 -7.94 -31.32
N PHE A 17 -5.82 -8.75 -30.57
CA PHE A 17 -6.69 -8.30 -29.47
C PHE A 17 -5.78 -7.78 -28.36
N SER A 18 -5.43 -6.48 -28.41
CA SER A 18 -4.80 -5.79 -27.30
C SER A 18 -5.82 -5.69 -26.19
N GLY A 19 -5.81 -6.66 -25.28
CA GLY A 19 -6.61 -6.58 -24.06
C GLY A 19 -6.25 -5.34 -23.30
N PHE A 20 -7.14 -4.34 -23.28
CA PHE A 20 -7.07 -3.24 -22.34
C PHE A 20 -7.29 -3.85 -20.95
N ALA A 21 -6.21 -4.07 -20.22
CA ALA A 21 -6.28 -4.32 -18.79
C ALA A 21 -6.80 -3.03 -18.15
N PHE A 22 -8.07 -3.00 -17.77
CA PHE A 22 -8.60 -1.95 -16.91
C PHE A 22 -7.82 -2.03 -15.58
N ALA A 23 -6.99 -1.03 -15.32
CA ALA A 23 -6.35 -0.91 -14.02
C ALA A 23 -7.46 -0.79 -12.96
N SER A 24 -7.47 -1.68 -11.97
CA SER A 24 -8.42 -1.62 -10.85
C SER A 24 -8.31 -0.24 -10.17
N GLU A 25 -9.45 0.39 -9.90
CA GLU A 25 -9.50 1.65 -9.12
C GLU A 25 -9.14 1.41 -7.64
N HIS A 26 -9.23 0.17 -7.18
CA HIS A 26 -8.91 -0.24 -5.81
C HIS A 26 -7.52 -0.89 -5.74
N ALA A 27 -6.84 -0.60 -4.64
CA ALA A 27 -5.55 -1.22 -4.33
C ALA A 27 -5.72 -2.72 -4.05
N THR A 28 -4.70 -3.51 -4.43
CA THR A 28 -4.64 -4.94 -4.13
C THR A 28 -3.75 -5.22 -2.92
N LYS A 29 -3.90 -6.40 -2.32
CA LYS A 29 -3.04 -6.85 -1.21
C LYS A 29 -1.57 -6.93 -1.64
N ASP A 30 -1.29 -7.41 -2.84
CA ASP A 30 0.08 -7.52 -3.37
C ASP A 30 0.73 -6.15 -3.59
N GLU A 31 -0.05 -5.16 -4.03
CA GLU A 31 0.43 -3.78 -4.12
C GLU A 31 0.78 -3.23 -2.73
N CYS A 32 -0.05 -3.47 -1.70
CA CYS A 32 0.24 -3.03 -0.34
C CYS A 32 1.54 -3.65 0.20
N ILE A 33 1.74 -4.96 0.01
CA ILE A 33 2.98 -5.65 0.39
C ILE A 33 4.18 -5.02 -0.32
N THR A 34 4.09 -4.87 -1.64
CA THR A 34 5.16 -4.29 -2.48
C THR A 34 5.52 -2.87 -2.03
N MET A 35 4.53 -2.03 -1.77
CA MET A 35 4.75 -0.63 -1.39
C MET A 35 5.32 -0.48 0.02
N CYS A 36 4.93 -1.33 0.98
CA CYS A 36 5.55 -1.36 2.30
C CYS A 36 7.03 -1.77 2.21
N LYS A 37 7.35 -2.83 1.46
CA LYS A 37 8.73 -3.28 1.24
C LYS A 37 9.56 -2.24 0.49
N LYS A 38 8.98 -1.53 -0.48
CA LYS A 38 9.62 -0.39 -1.16
C LYS A 38 9.97 0.75 -0.20
N ALA A 39 9.08 1.09 0.73
CA ALA A 39 9.35 2.10 1.74
C ALA A 39 10.48 1.66 2.68
N ALA A 40 10.51 0.40 3.12
CA ALA A 40 11.60 -0.16 3.92
C ALA A 40 12.95 -0.16 3.18
N ALA A 41 12.97 -0.50 1.90
CA ALA A 41 14.17 -0.43 1.07
C ALA A 41 14.66 1.03 0.91
N MET A 42 13.75 1.98 0.75
CA MET A 42 14.10 3.41 0.64
C MET A 42 14.80 3.93 1.90
N VAL A 43 14.50 3.39 3.10
CA VAL A 43 15.24 3.76 4.33
C VAL A 43 16.72 3.37 4.21
N ALA A 44 17.01 2.20 3.65
CA ALA A 44 18.40 1.77 3.44
C ALA A 44 19.13 2.60 2.37
N GLU A 45 18.42 3.02 1.31
CA GLU A 45 18.99 3.74 0.19
C GLU A 45 19.15 5.25 0.44
N LYS A 46 18.13 5.89 1.04
CA LYS A 46 18.00 7.36 1.15
C LYS A 46 17.93 7.87 2.58
N GLY A 47 17.92 6.97 3.56
CA GLY A 47 17.78 7.31 4.96
C GLY A 47 16.33 7.49 5.42
N LEU A 48 16.15 7.48 6.74
CA LEU A 48 14.83 7.54 7.38
C LEU A 48 14.09 8.85 7.06
N ASP A 49 14.75 10.01 7.23
CA ASP A 49 14.10 11.31 7.09
C ASP A 49 13.55 11.54 5.67
N ALA A 50 14.33 11.17 4.64
CA ALA A 50 13.89 11.26 3.26
C ALA A 50 12.70 10.33 2.99
N THR A 51 12.68 9.13 3.56
CA THR A 51 11.59 8.17 3.44
C THR A 51 10.33 8.65 4.13
N LEU A 52 10.43 9.15 5.38
CA LEU A 52 9.28 9.68 6.12
C LEU A 52 8.66 10.89 5.40
N LYS A 53 9.49 11.77 4.83
CA LYS A 53 9.02 12.89 4.00
C LYS A 53 8.26 12.42 2.77
N ALA A 54 8.77 11.41 2.07
CA ALA A 54 8.09 10.83 0.90
C ALA A 54 6.78 10.12 1.27
N VAL A 55 6.72 9.44 2.42
CA VAL A 55 5.50 8.80 2.95
C VAL A 55 4.46 9.84 3.39
N ALA A 56 4.89 10.97 3.95
CA ALA A 56 3.98 12.03 4.39
C ALA A 56 3.37 12.84 3.23
N ASP A 57 3.93 12.77 2.04
CA ASP A 57 3.46 13.51 0.87
C ASP A 57 2.18 12.90 0.32
N LYS A 58 1.07 13.69 0.32
CA LYS A 58 -0.24 13.27 -0.19
C LYS A 58 -0.26 13.00 -1.69
N THR A 59 0.67 13.57 -2.43
CA THR A 59 0.83 13.43 -3.89
C THR A 59 2.06 12.63 -4.26
N GLY A 60 2.73 12.08 -3.24
CA GLY A 60 3.98 11.37 -3.36
C GLY A 60 3.84 9.91 -3.84
N PRO A 61 4.97 9.23 -3.98
CA PRO A 61 5.03 7.89 -4.58
C PRO A 61 4.42 6.79 -3.70
N PHE A 62 4.02 7.11 -2.47
CA PHE A 62 3.43 6.19 -1.51
C PHE A 62 1.92 6.40 -1.32
N VAL A 63 1.29 7.14 -2.22
CA VAL A 63 -0.17 7.28 -2.33
C VAL A 63 -0.59 6.81 -3.72
N TRP A 64 -1.51 5.84 -3.80
CA TRP A 64 -1.98 5.32 -5.09
C TRP A 64 -3.42 4.82 -4.96
N LYS A 65 -4.17 4.90 -6.04
CA LYS A 65 -5.57 4.46 -6.08
C LYS A 65 -6.36 5.01 -4.88
N ASP A 66 -6.93 4.12 -4.08
CA ASP A 66 -7.71 4.44 -2.88
C ASP A 66 -6.93 4.22 -1.56
N THR A 67 -5.60 4.07 -1.61
CA THR A 67 -4.78 3.77 -0.43
C THR A 67 -3.43 4.50 -0.38
N TYR A 68 -2.67 4.23 0.66
CA TYR A 68 -1.40 4.88 0.98
C TYR A 68 -0.56 4.04 1.94
N VAL A 69 0.76 4.30 1.94
CA VAL A 69 1.67 3.83 3.00
C VAL A 69 1.64 4.81 4.18
N PHE A 70 1.70 4.28 5.39
CA PHE A 70 1.99 5.02 6.63
C PHE A 70 3.19 4.42 7.34
N ALA A 71 3.84 5.20 8.22
CA ALA A 71 5.02 4.76 8.96
C ALA A 71 4.80 4.85 10.46
N LEU A 72 5.27 3.84 11.18
CA LEU A 72 5.16 3.70 12.63
C LEU A 72 6.53 3.44 13.26
N ASP A 73 6.70 3.88 14.48
CA ASP A 73 7.82 3.49 15.32
C ASP A 73 7.67 2.02 15.77
N PRO A 74 8.61 1.13 15.45
CA PRO A 74 8.49 -0.30 15.76
C PRO A 74 8.68 -0.63 17.24
N VAL A 75 9.07 0.33 18.07
CA VAL A 75 9.25 0.17 19.51
C VAL A 75 8.03 0.63 20.28
N THR A 76 7.51 1.81 19.93
CA THR A 76 6.42 2.49 20.66
C THR A 76 5.05 2.33 19.98
N GLY A 77 5.00 2.01 18.68
CA GLY A 77 3.78 2.03 17.87
C GLY A 77 3.33 3.43 17.46
N GLY A 78 4.08 4.48 17.83
CA GLY A 78 3.76 5.85 17.48
C GLY A 78 3.81 6.12 15.98
N THR A 79 2.92 6.99 15.47
CA THR A 79 2.91 7.37 14.05
C THR A 79 4.07 8.30 13.72
N LEU A 80 4.93 7.89 12.78
CA LEU A 80 6.06 8.68 12.28
C LEU A 80 5.68 9.48 11.03
N ALA A 81 4.86 8.92 10.14
CA ALA A 81 4.34 9.61 8.96
C ALA A 81 2.99 9.05 8.52
N HIS A 82 2.09 9.93 8.09
CA HIS A 82 0.77 9.54 7.59
C HIS A 82 0.23 10.59 6.59
N PRO A 83 0.10 10.28 5.29
CA PRO A 83 -0.22 11.28 4.27
C PRO A 83 -1.63 11.87 4.42
N MET A 84 -2.62 11.04 4.80
CA MET A 84 -4.03 11.48 4.92
C MET A 84 -4.39 12.03 6.29
N LYS A 85 -3.64 11.70 7.34
CA LYS A 85 -3.90 12.13 8.72
C LYS A 85 -2.61 12.59 9.43
N PRO A 86 -1.96 13.68 8.99
CA PRO A 86 -0.71 14.17 9.59
C PRO A 86 -0.85 14.52 11.07
N GLY A 87 -2.07 14.83 11.51
CA GLY A 87 -2.34 15.08 12.94
C GLY A 87 -2.22 13.87 13.87
N LEU A 88 -1.95 12.65 13.34
CA LEU A 88 -1.62 11.48 14.17
C LEU A 88 -0.16 11.41 14.56
N VAL A 89 0.73 12.10 13.83
CA VAL A 89 2.18 12.11 14.09
C VAL A 89 2.47 12.70 15.48
N GLY A 90 3.26 11.97 16.25
CA GLY A 90 3.66 12.36 17.61
C GLY A 90 2.61 12.17 18.69
N LYS A 91 1.44 11.59 18.38
CA LYS A 91 0.41 11.27 19.38
C LYS A 91 0.58 9.86 19.93
N ASP A 92 0.24 9.69 21.21
CA ASP A 92 0.02 8.36 21.78
C ASP A 92 -1.34 7.82 21.30
N LEU A 93 -1.29 6.77 20.50
CA LEU A 93 -2.46 6.13 19.90
C LEU A 93 -2.66 4.69 20.39
N MET A 94 -1.88 4.24 21.39
CA MET A 94 -1.94 2.87 21.89
C MET A 94 -3.30 2.53 22.52
N GLY A 95 -4.02 3.53 23.02
CA GLY A 95 -5.40 3.38 23.52
C GLY A 95 -6.50 3.52 22.47
N LEU A 96 -6.16 3.86 21.21
CA LEU A 96 -7.16 4.09 20.16
C LEU A 96 -7.80 2.77 19.72
N LYS A 97 -9.12 2.70 19.87
CA LYS A 97 -9.96 1.61 19.39
C LYS A 97 -10.79 2.05 18.19
N ASP A 98 -11.01 1.13 17.26
CA ASP A 98 -12.03 1.32 16.24
C ASP A 98 -13.45 1.11 16.82
N ILE A 99 -14.48 1.27 15.97
CA ILE A 99 -15.89 1.10 16.37
C ILE A 99 -16.24 -0.34 16.81
N ASN A 100 -15.40 -1.32 16.50
CA ASN A 100 -15.54 -2.72 16.89
C ASN A 100 -14.69 -3.07 18.12
N GLY A 101 -13.96 -2.10 18.69
CA GLY A 101 -13.10 -2.28 19.85
C GLY A 101 -11.68 -2.78 19.53
N VAL A 102 -11.29 -2.86 18.27
CA VAL A 102 -9.94 -3.27 17.86
C VAL A 102 -8.94 -2.19 18.26
N MET A 103 -7.92 -2.55 19.05
CA MET A 103 -6.82 -1.67 19.44
C MET A 103 -5.79 -1.60 18.30
N ILE A 104 -6.08 -0.77 17.31
CA ILE A 104 -5.40 -0.77 15.99
C ILE A 104 -3.88 -0.71 16.12
N PHE A 105 -3.36 0.25 16.89
CA PHE A 105 -1.90 0.49 16.99
C PHE A 105 -1.19 -0.58 17.83
N VAL A 106 -1.90 -1.19 18.77
CA VAL A 106 -1.38 -2.36 19.51
C VAL A 106 -1.20 -3.55 18.56
N GLU A 107 -2.19 -3.83 17.70
CA GLU A 107 -2.09 -4.92 16.71
C GLU A 107 -0.96 -4.67 15.72
N PHE A 108 -0.77 -3.43 15.24
CA PHE A 108 0.35 -3.09 14.37
C PHE A 108 1.70 -3.33 15.05
N LEU A 109 1.82 -2.91 16.32
CA LEU A 109 3.05 -3.09 17.09
C LEU A 109 3.34 -4.57 17.36
N ASN A 110 2.31 -5.38 17.65
CA ASN A 110 2.43 -6.83 17.85
C ASN A 110 3.02 -7.50 16.60
N ILE A 111 2.56 -7.12 15.40
CA ILE A 111 3.11 -7.63 14.14
C ILE A 111 4.56 -7.19 13.97
N ALA A 112 4.88 -5.90 14.16
CA ALA A 112 6.25 -5.43 14.03
C ALA A 112 7.22 -6.13 15.00
N LYS A 113 6.73 -6.54 16.18
CA LYS A 113 7.52 -7.29 17.19
C LYS A 113 7.52 -8.80 17.00
N SER A 114 6.74 -9.34 16.07
CA SER A 114 6.72 -10.77 15.78
C SER A 114 8.03 -11.23 15.12
N ASP A 115 8.28 -12.54 15.10
CA ASP A 115 9.50 -13.10 14.49
C ASP A 115 9.62 -12.77 13.01
N SER A 116 8.48 -12.78 12.28
CA SER A 116 8.43 -12.42 10.86
C SER A 116 8.54 -10.93 10.61
N GLY A 117 8.13 -10.08 11.55
CA GLY A 117 8.01 -8.63 11.37
C GLY A 117 6.94 -8.21 10.37
N GLU A 118 6.08 -9.13 9.92
CA GLU A 118 5.07 -8.83 8.91
C GLU A 118 3.77 -9.61 9.10
N GLY A 119 2.65 -8.99 8.72
CA GLY A 119 1.32 -9.57 8.86
C GLY A 119 0.18 -8.61 8.51
N TRP A 120 -1.05 -9.08 8.63
CA TRP A 120 -2.26 -8.34 8.32
C TRP A 120 -3.11 -8.08 9.56
N VAL A 121 -3.67 -6.86 9.65
CA VAL A 121 -4.65 -6.46 10.66
C VAL A 121 -5.90 -5.94 9.97
N SER A 122 -7.08 -6.43 10.38
CA SER A 122 -8.38 -5.92 9.93
C SER A 122 -9.00 -5.02 10.99
N TYR A 123 -9.47 -3.84 10.58
CA TYR A 123 -10.04 -2.82 11.46
C TYR A 123 -10.91 -1.85 10.67
N MET A 124 -11.62 -0.98 11.37
CA MET A 124 -12.44 0.07 10.76
C MET A 124 -11.67 1.37 10.66
N TRP A 125 -11.55 1.94 9.43
CA TRP A 125 -10.81 3.16 9.16
C TRP A 125 -11.42 3.96 8.00
N PRO A 126 -11.49 5.31 8.08
CA PRO A 126 -12.02 6.08 6.96
C PRO A 126 -11.15 5.97 5.71
N LYS A 127 -11.79 5.84 4.54
CA LYS A 127 -11.12 5.97 3.24
C LYS A 127 -10.57 7.38 3.06
N PRO A 128 -9.55 7.57 2.19
CA PRO A 128 -9.08 8.90 1.82
C PRO A 128 -10.25 9.81 1.42
N GLY A 129 -10.34 11.00 2.06
CA GLY A 129 -11.42 11.95 1.82
C GLY A 129 -12.75 11.68 2.54
N GLU A 130 -12.93 10.52 3.15
CA GLU A 130 -14.15 10.16 3.88
C GLU A 130 -14.01 10.37 5.40
N LYS A 131 -15.16 10.57 6.08
CA LYS A 131 -15.24 10.63 7.54
C LYS A 131 -15.76 9.33 8.14
N LYS A 132 -16.62 8.60 7.40
CA LYS A 132 -17.21 7.35 7.85
C LYS A 132 -16.18 6.22 7.76
N PRO A 133 -15.98 5.43 8.83
CA PRO A 133 -15.11 4.27 8.79
C PRO A 133 -15.64 3.18 7.84
N SER A 134 -14.75 2.61 7.06
CA SER A 134 -14.97 1.42 6.23
C SER A 134 -14.03 0.30 6.70
N LYS A 135 -14.37 -0.94 6.42
CA LYS A 135 -13.50 -2.07 6.74
C LYS A 135 -12.20 -1.97 5.95
N LYS A 136 -11.08 -2.03 6.64
CA LYS A 136 -9.73 -1.96 6.08
C LYS A 136 -8.90 -3.13 6.60
N ALA A 137 -8.17 -3.78 5.70
CA ALA A 137 -7.12 -4.73 6.05
C ALA A 137 -5.77 -4.12 5.70
N SER A 138 -4.90 -3.89 6.69
CA SER A 138 -3.56 -3.35 6.48
C SER A 138 -2.49 -4.40 6.71
N TYR A 139 -1.56 -4.49 5.76
CA TYR A 139 -0.31 -5.20 5.91
C TYR A 139 0.67 -4.30 6.63
N ILE A 140 1.38 -4.87 7.60
CA ILE A 140 2.50 -4.23 8.31
C ILE A 140 3.77 -4.95 7.91
N HIS A 141 4.83 -4.20 7.66
CA HIS A 141 6.16 -4.69 7.36
C HIS A 141 7.20 -3.97 8.20
N TYR A 142 7.99 -4.73 8.91
CA TYR A 142 9.14 -4.25 9.68
C TYR A 142 10.40 -5.04 9.29
N THR A 143 11.41 -4.33 8.85
CA THR A 143 12.76 -4.89 8.66
C THR A 143 13.54 -4.74 9.96
N LYS A 144 13.96 -5.86 10.54
CA LYS A 144 14.67 -5.89 11.83
C LYS A 144 15.87 -4.95 11.85
N GLY A 145 15.93 -4.11 12.88
CA GLY A 145 17.00 -3.10 13.05
C GLY A 145 16.69 -1.74 12.41
N GLN A 146 15.63 -1.59 11.62
CA GLN A 146 15.18 -0.29 11.13
C GLN A 146 14.42 0.48 12.22
N LYS A 147 14.43 1.82 12.10
CA LYS A 147 13.73 2.74 13.04
C LYS A 147 12.29 3.04 12.63
N ALA A 148 11.79 2.40 11.59
CA ALA A 148 10.40 2.49 11.12
C ALA A 148 9.88 1.15 10.65
N SER A 149 8.60 0.89 10.91
CA SER A 149 7.77 -0.10 10.24
C SER A 149 6.79 0.61 9.32
N PHE A 150 6.38 -0.04 8.24
CA PHE A 150 5.50 0.55 7.24
C PHE A 150 4.21 -0.27 7.11
N GLY A 151 3.10 0.44 6.94
CA GLY A 151 1.80 -0.19 6.74
C GLY A 151 1.06 0.39 5.55
N ALA A 152 0.34 -0.46 4.83
CA ALA A 152 -0.61 -0.08 3.78
C ALA A 152 -1.77 -1.08 3.73
N GLY A 153 -2.97 -0.66 3.34
CA GLY A 153 -4.10 -1.56 3.40
C GLY A 153 -5.15 -1.35 2.32
N VAL A 154 -5.89 -2.41 2.04
CA VAL A 154 -7.04 -2.41 1.14
C VAL A 154 -8.31 -2.12 1.91
N TYR A 155 -9.28 -1.48 1.26
CA TYR A 155 -10.63 -1.27 1.78
C TYR A 155 -11.59 -2.31 1.18
N GLU A 156 -12.47 -2.84 2.02
CA GLU A 156 -13.51 -3.81 1.63
C GLU A 156 -14.89 -3.15 1.58
#